data_c7b3b73a571517b79e76490f1cc5a773
#
_entry.id   c7b3b73a571517b79e76490f1cc5a773
#
_cell.length_a   1.000
_cell.length_b   1.000
_cell.length_c   1.000
_cell.angle_alpha   90.00
_cell.angle_beta   90.00
_cell.angle_gamma   90.00
#
_symmetry.space_group_name_H-M   'P 1'
#
loop_
_entity.id
_entity.type
_entity.pdbx_description
1 polymer ?
#
loop_
_entity_poly.entity_id
_entity_poly.type
_entity_poly.pdbx_seq_one_letter_code
_entity_poly.pdbx_strand_id
1 'polypeptide(L)'
;DIFMHKFSHIISLFLLCTGLALGGCGKASAPPQGQTGAASDSLKILTIGTADSGGTMYPVGKAISGVVEDSDSTLKLNVSASTGSAGNVRSLEQGSIDLGLVSGDVAFAAVNGSGEFKDAPFKGLKVIAALYPSISNWMARDDSGIFYVHDLKGNKLGVGPHDSTTELAAKVSLSVLGVTEQNS
;
A
#
# COMPACT_ATOMS: atom_id res chain seq x y z
N ASP A 1 6.44 -18.36 41.67
CA ASP A 1 7.86 -18.19 42.10
C ASP A 1 8.52 -17.25 41.16
N ILE A 2 8.58 -16.01 41.54
CA ILE A 2 9.73 -15.34 42.19
C ILE A 2 10.91 -15.24 41.25
N PHE A 3 11.13 -14.03 40.65
CA PHE A 3 12.26 -13.23 41.07
C PHE A 3 12.13 -11.80 40.52
N MET A 4 11.67 -10.91 41.35
CA MET A 4 12.03 -9.51 41.39
C MET A 4 13.43 -9.40 41.94
N HIS A 5 14.25 -8.55 41.46
CA HIS A 5 15.24 -7.75 42.16
C HIS A 5 16.06 -6.97 41.14
N LYS A 6 16.19 -5.77 41.25
CA LYS A 6 16.63 -4.74 42.17
C LYS A 6 17.50 -3.79 41.36
N PHE A 7 17.19 -2.51 41.44
CA PHE A 7 17.92 -1.48 42.18
C PHE A 7 19.34 -1.23 41.65
N SER A 8 19.82 -0.04 41.44
CA SER A 8 19.98 0.95 42.47
C SER A 8 20.60 2.25 41.89
N HIS A 9 20.06 3.34 42.33
CA HIS A 9 20.74 4.61 42.59
C HIS A 9 22.24 4.74 42.34
N ILE A 10 22.69 5.78 41.67
CA ILE A 10 23.83 6.58 42.14
C ILE A 10 23.48 8.05 41.92
N ILE A 11 23.25 8.68 43.04
CA ILE A 11 23.32 10.12 43.33
C ILE A 11 24.79 10.41 43.62
N SER A 12 25.33 11.48 43.09
CA SER A 12 26.39 12.27 43.68
C SER A 12 26.93 13.24 42.64
N LEU A 13 26.96 14.41 42.82
CA LEU A 13 27.40 15.39 43.83
C LEU A 13 28.28 16.43 43.14
N PHE A 14 27.81 17.67 43.21
CA PHE A 14 28.57 18.92 43.37
C PHE A 14 29.90 19.10 42.63
N LEU A 15 30.02 20.16 41.83
CA LEU A 15 30.99 21.19 42.19
C LEU A 15 30.59 22.58 41.63
N LEU A 16 30.43 23.45 42.56
CA LEU A 16 30.27 24.90 42.47
C LEU A 16 31.63 25.51 42.11
N CYS A 17 31.74 26.24 41.03
CA CYS A 17 32.85 27.17 40.84
C CYS A 17 32.32 28.53 40.44
N THR A 18 32.29 29.41 41.44
CA THR A 18 32.20 30.86 41.32
C THR A 18 33.47 31.41 40.72
N GLY A 19 33.35 32.19 39.66
CA GLY A 19 34.45 33.00 39.12
C GLY A 19 33.90 34.29 38.54
N LEU A 20 33.90 35.37 39.35
CA LEU A 20 33.74 36.73 38.88
C LEU A 20 34.97 37.14 38.07
N ALA A 21 34.76 37.70 36.88
CA ALA A 21 35.68 38.62 36.28
C ALA A 21 34.93 39.70 35.52
N LEU A 22 35.07 40.89 35.96
CA LEU A 22 34.60 42.14 35.37
C LEU A 22 35.37 42.48 34.10
N GLY A 23 34.73 43.10 33.16
CA GLY A 23 35.40 44.05 32.29
C GLY A 23 35.10 43.92 30.79
N GLY A 24 34.49 44.95 30.22
CA GLY A 24 34.66 45.24 28.81
C GLY A 24 33.41 45.73 28.07
N CYS A 25 33.14 47.03 28.10
CA CYS A 25 32.25 47.72 27.15
C CYS A 25 32.68 47.50 25.71
N GLY A 26 31.72 47.28 24.83
CA GLY A 26 31.97 47.36 23.40
C GLY A 26 30.77 46.98 22.53
N LYS A 27 29.86 47.93 22.28
CA LYS A 27 29.09 48.22 21.09
C LYS A 27 28.86 47.11 20.03
N ALA A 28 27.66 47.03 19.72
CA ALA A 28 26.96 46.90 18.41
C ALA A 28 25.92 45.79 18.47
N SER A 29 24.71 46.20 18.70
CA SER A 29 23.50 45.38 18.44
C SER A 29 23.42 45.13 16.95
N ALA A 30 23.74 43.93 16.50
CA ALA A 30 23.26 43.38 15.25
C ALA A 30 21.81 42.93 15.45
N PRO A 31 20.89 43.21 14.55
CA PRO A 31 19.53 42.70 14.67
C PRO A 31 19.59 41.16 14.58
N PRO A 32 18.69 40.45 15.29
CA PRO A 32 18.61 39.01 15.12
C PRO A 32 18.28 38.71 13.69
N GLN A 33 19.24 38.17 12.96
CA GLN A 33 18.93 37.47 11.71
C GLN A 33 18.02 36.33 12.08
N GLY A 34 16.73 36.50 11.71
CA GLY A 34 15.81 35.40 11.70
C GLY A 34 16.41 34.28 10.87
N GLN A 35 16.87 33.25 11.54
CA GLN A 35 17.03 31.96 10.92
C GLN A 35 15.63 31.53 10.52
N THR A 36 15.24 31.91 9.27
CA THR A 36 14.30 31.11 8.52
C THR A 36 14.97 29.76 8.37
N GLY A 37 14.69 28.87 9.30
CA GLY A 37 14.97 27.46 9.13
C GLY A 37 14.21 27.06 7.87
N ALA A 38 14.89 27.01 6.75
CA ALA A 38 14.42 26.24 5.61
C ALA A 38 14.22 24.83 6.17
N ALA A 39 12.97 24.44 6.36
CA ALA A 39 12.64 23.05 6.57
C ALA A 39 13.32 22.33 5.40
N SER A 40 14.31 21.54 5.69
CA SER A 40 14.90 20.62 4.73
C SER A 40 13.74 19.72 4.33
N ASP A 41 13.15 19.97 3.16
CA ASP A 41 12.16 19.09 2.55
C ASP A 41 12.86 17.74 2.31
N SER A 42 12.78 16.89 3.33
CA SER A 42 13.33 15.55 3.25
C SER A 42 12.48 14.74 2.29
N LEU A 43 13.13 14.11 1.30
CA LEU A 43 12.47 13.21 0.35
C LEU A 43 11.64 12.16 1.11
N LYS A 44 10.34 12.16 0.88
CA LYS A 44 9.42 11.15 1.40
C LYS A 44 9.24 10.05 0.36
N ILE A 45 9.54 8.83 0.74
CA ILE A 45 9.38 7.66 -0.11
C ILE A 45 8.17 6.86 0.36
N LEU A 46 7.23 6.62 -0.53
CA LEU A 46 6.06 5.76 -0.31
C LEU A 46 6.10 4.57 -1.24
N THR A 47 5.55 3.44 -0.80
CA THR A 47 5.42 2.24 -1.64
C THR A 47 3.99 2.07 -2.11
N ILE A 48 3.80 1.90 -3.42
CA ILE A 48 2.52 1.60 -4.05
C ILE A 48 2.48 0.15 -4.54
N GLY A 49 1.59 -0.65 -3.95
CA GLY A 49 1.30 -2.00 -4.42
C GLY A 49 0.42 -1.97 -5.67
N THR A 50 0.74 -2.78 -6.65
CA THR A 50 0.05 -2.81 -7.95
C THR A 50 -0.58 -4.16 -8.25
N ALA A 51 0.00 -4.92 -9.15
CA ALA A 51 -0.31 -6.31 -9.46
C ALA A 51 0.90 -6.97 -10.13
N ASP A 52 0.70 -8.12 -10.74
CA ASP A 52 1.71 -8.75 -11.59
C ASP A 52 2.24 -7.78 -12.65
N SER A 53 3.54 -7.84 -12.93
CA SER A 53 4.21 -6.91 -13.85
C SER A 53 3.72 -7.00 -15.30
N GLY A 54 3.11 -8.12 -15.69
CA GLY A 54 2.45 -8.31 -16.98
C GLY A 54 0.99 -7.81 -17.02
N GLY A 55 0.43 -7.42 -15.87
CA GLY A 55 -0.94 -6.92 -15.76
C GLY A 55 -1.06 -5.40 -15.93
N THR A 56 -2.29 -4.91 -16.06
CA THR A 56 -2.58 -3.49 -16.31
C THR A 56 -2.23 -2.58 -15.14
N MET A 57 -2.38 -3.03 -13.90
CA MET A 57 -2.16 -2.19 -12.72
C MET A 57 -0.69 -1.78 -12.56
N TYR A 58 0.27 -2.62 -12.96
CA TYR A 58 1.68 -2.30 -12.82
C TYR A 58 2.12 -1.11 -13.67
N PRO A 59 1.87 -1.06 -15.00
CA PRO A 59 2.18 0.14 -15.80
C PRO A 59 1.39 1.38 -15.35
N VAL A 60 0.16 1.23 -14.86
CA VAL A 60 -0.59 2.36 -14.28
C VAL A 60 0.11 2.89 -13.02
N GLY A 61 0.57 2.03 -12.13
CA GLY A 61 1.35 2.44 -10.96
C GLY A 61 2.64 3.16 -11.35
N LYS A 62 3.33 2.71 -12.41
CA LYS A 62 4.50 3.40 -12.97
C LYS A 62 4.17 4.80 -13.50
N ALA A 63 3.05 4.94 -14.21
CA ALA A 63 2.62 6.23 -14.73
C ALA A 63 2.28 7.21 -13.58
N ILE A 64 1.60 6.72 -12.54
CA ILE A 64 1.31 7.52 -11.34
C ILE A 64 2.61 7.96 -10.65
N SER A 65 3.58 7.05 -10.48
CA SER A 65 4.89 7.37 -9.90
C SER A 65 5.59 8.50 -10.68
N GLY A 66 5.62 8.43 -12.03
CA GLY A 66 6.20 9.47 -12.86
C GLY A 66 5.52 10.83 -12.67
N VAL A 67 4.18 10.87 -12.70
CA VAL A 67 3.43 12.12 -12.51
C VAL A 67 3.68 12.73 -11.12
N VAL A 68 3.76 11.90 -10.09
CA VAL A 68 4.03 12.38 -8.72
C VAL A 68 5.45 12.94 -8.62
N GLU A 69 6.45 12.23 -9.13
CA GLU A 69 7.85 12.68 -9.11
C GLU A 69 8.06 13.96 -9.93
N ASP A 70 7.34 14.11 -11.03
CA ASP A 70 7.39 15.34 -11.86
C ASP A 70 6.69 16.53 -11.17
N SER A 71 5.69 16.26 -10.34
CA SER A 71 4.87 17.29 -9.68
C SER A 71 5.41 17.71 -8.32
N ASP A 72 6.09 16.83 -7.60
CA ASP A 72 6.61 17.05 -6.26
C ASP A 72 7.95 16.32 -6.06
N SER A 73 9.04 17.10 -6.12
CA SER A 73 10.39 16.58 -5.94
C SER A 73 10.70 16.04 -4.53
N THR A 74 9.82 16.31 -3.57
CA THR A 74 9.95 15.82 -2.18
C THR A 74 9.23 14.50 -1.95
N LEU A 75 8.51 14.00 -2.95
CA LEU A 75 7.75 12.76 -2.88
C LEU A 75 8.18 11.77 -3.98
N LYS A 76 8.45 10.54 -3.58
CA LYS A 76 8.77 9.44 -4.49
C LYS A 76 7.87 8.25 -4.24
N LEU A 77 7.37 7.61 -5.30
CA LEU A 77 6.60 6.37 -5.23
C LEU A 77 7.43 5.18 -5.72
N ASN A 78 7.76 4.26 -4.82
CA ASN A 78 8.29 2.97 -5.20
C ASN A 78 7.16 2.05 -5.67
N VAL A 79 7.18 1.65 -6.92
CA VAL A 79 6.16 0.78 -7.51
C VAL A 79 6.53 -0.67 -7.25
N SER A 80 5.68 -1.37 -6.50
CA SER A 80 5.84 -2.77 -6.14
C SER A 80 4.85 -3.64 -6.91
N ALA A 81 5.36 -4.70 -7.54
CA ALA A 81 4.50 -5.77 -8.04
C ALA A 81 3.89 -6.53 -6.86
N SER A 82 2.68 -7.05 -7.04
CA SER A 82 1.95 -7.82 -6.03
C SER A 82 1.07 -8.89 -6.68
N THR A 83 0.33 -9.62 -5.87
CA THR A 83 -0.70 -10.55 -6.34
C THR A 83 -1.95 -9.85 -6.83
N GLY A 84 -2.15 -8.58 -6.53
CA GLY A 84 -3.29 -7.77 -6.97
C GLY A 84 -4.11 -7.19 -5.82
N SER A 85 -5.39 -6.91 -6.08
CA SER A 85 -6.25 -6.12 -5.20
C SER A 85 -6.36 -6.65 -3.78
N ALA A 86 -6.61 -7.92 -3.58
CA ALA A 86 -6.76 -8.51 -2.26
C ALA A 86 -5.43 -8.54 -1.50
N GLY A 87 -4.34 -8.89 -2.19
CA GLY A 87 -3.00 -8.83 -1.62
C GLY A 87 -2.62 -7.41 -1.21
N ASN A 88 -2.96 -6.39 -2.01
CA ASN A 88 -2.71 -4.98 -1.69
C ASN A 88 -3.50 -4.54 -0.44
N VAL A 89 -4.76 -4.95 -0.29
CA VAL A 89 -5.54 -4.64 0.91
C VAL A 89 -4.88 -5.23 2.16
N ARG A 90 -4.44 -6.48 2.12
CA ARG A 90 -3.74 -7.12 3.24
C ARG A 90 -2.40 -6.43 3.55
N SER A 91 -1.66 -6.04 2.51
CA SER A 91 -0.40 -5.32 2.66
C SER A 91 -0.58 -3.91 3.25
N LEU A 92 -1.66 -3.20 2.88
CA LEU A 92 -2.05 -1.92 3.49
C LEU A 92 -2.40 -2.09 4.97
N GLU A 93 -3.17 -3.12 5.32
CA GLU A 93 -3.54 -3.42 6.71
C GLU A 93 -2.31 -3.72 7.57
N GLN A 94 -1.35 -4.45 7.02
CA GLN A 94 -0.08 -4.79 7.68
C GLN A 94 0.92 -3.62 7.71
N GLY A 95 0.65 -2.52 6.99
CA GLY A 95 1.57 -1.40 6.86
C GLY A 95 2.84 -1.70 6.06
N SER A 96 2.84 -2.76 5.23
CA SER A 96 3.96 -3.13 4.38
C SER A 96 4.01 -2.34 3.06
N ILE A 97 2.90 -1.70 2.69
CA ILE A 97 2.80 -0.70 1.63
C ILE A 97 1.99 0.50 2.13
N ASP A 98 2.19 1.67 1.52
CA ASP A 98 1.51 2.91 1.88
C ASP A 98 0.27 3.17 1.02
N LEU A 99 0.32 2.75 -0.22
CA LEU A 99 -0.71 2.92 -1.24
C LEU A 99 -0.96 1.60 -1.95
N GLY A 100 -2.15 1.40 -2.48
CA GLY A 100 -2.47 0.21 -3.28
C GLY A 100 -3.44 0.50 -4.40
N LEU A 101 -3.20 -0.07 -5.58
CA LEU A 101 -4.20 -0.16 -6.63
C LEU A 101 -5.14 -1.32 -6.27
N VAL A 102 -6.40 -1.00 -6.08
CA VAL A 102 -7.43 -1.96 -5.61
C VAL A 102 -8.69 -1.77 -6.44
N SER A 103 -9.28 -2.85 -6.89
CA SER A 103 -10.59 -2.80 -7.55
C SER A 103 -11.70 -2.45 -6.55
N GLY A 104 -12.73 -1.76 -7.02
CA GLY A 104 -13.78 -1.23 -6.17
C GLY A 104 -14.60 -2.30 -5.43
N ASP A 105 -14.80 -3.45 -6.06
CA ASP A 105 -15.48 -4.62 -5.47
C ASP A 105 -14.68 -5.23 -4.32
N VAL A 106 -13.36 -5.37 -4.49
CA VAL A 106 -12.46 -5.86 -3.44
C VAL A 106 -12.35 -4.85 -2.29
N ALA A 107 -12.24 -3.55 -2.60
CA ALA A 107 -12.24 -2.51 -1.58
C ALA A 107 -13.55 -2.52 -0.77
N PHE A 108 -14.70 -2.66 -1.45
CA PHE A 108 -16.00 -2.79 -0.81
C PHE A 108 -16.07 -4.04 0.09
N ALA A 109 -15.64 -5.20 -0.42
CA ALA A 109 -15.60 -6.44 0.33
C ALA A 109 -14.73 -6.34 1.58
N ALA A 110 -13.55 -5.71 1.46
CA ALA A 110 -12.63 -5.53 2.57
C ALA A 110 -13.23 -4.68 3.70
N VAL A 111 -13.84 -3.55 3.37
CA VAL A 111 -14.45 -2.65 4.36
C VAL A 111 -15.66 -3.28 5.04
N ASN A 112 -16.48 -4.01 4.29
CA ASN A 112 -17.73 -4.61 4.78
C ASN A 112 -17.56 -6.01 5.38
N GLY A 113 -16.39 -6.60 5.30
CA GLY A 113 -16.16 -7.96 5.80
C GLY A 113 -16.97 -8.98 5.01
N SER A 114 -16.87 -8.97 3.69
CA SER A 114 -17.54 -9.93 2.82
C SER A 114 -16.54 -10.66 1.92
N GLY A 115 -16.99 -11.75 1.28
CA GLY A 115 -16.12 -12.55 0.44
C GLY A 115 -14.92 -13.08 1.23
N GLU A 116 -13.74 -12.87 0.71
CA GLU A 116 -12.47 -13.31 1.32
C GLU A 116 -12.05 -12.49 2.56
N PHE A 117 -12.74 -11.39 2.86
CA PHE A 117 -12.54 -10.57 4.07
C PHE A 117 -13.60 -10.78 5.14
N LYS A 118 -14.42 -11.84 5.04
CA LYS A 118 -15.54 -12.11 5.93
C LYS A 118 -15.14 -12.15 7.40
N ASP A 119 -13.98 -12.72 7.71
CA ASP A 119 -13.50 -12.90 9.07
C ASP A 119 -12.49 -11.83 9.52
N ALA A 120 -12.07 -10.96 8.59
CA ALA A 120 -11.06 -9.91 8.82
C ALA A 120 -11.38 -8.64 8.02
N PRO A 121 -12.41 -7.86 8.38
CA PRO A 121 -12.74 -6.61 7.69
C PRO A 121 -11.72 -5.51 8.00
N PHE A 122 -11.20 -4.85 6.97
CA PHE A 122 -10.29 -3.74 7.12
C PHE A 122 -11.01 -2.39 6.95
N LYS A 123 -11.53 -1.83 8.04
CA LYS A 123 -12.26 -0.54 8.04
C LYS A 123 -11.34 0.69 7.93
N GLY A 124 -10.03 0.52 8.05
CA GLY A 124 -9.05 1.59 7.91
C GLY A 124 -8.77 2.04 6.48
N LEU A 125 -9.30 1.32 5.48
CA LEU A 125 -9.09 1.62 4.07
C LEU A 125 -9.67 2.99 3.71
N LYS A 126 -8.89 3.80 2.97
CA LYS A 126 -9.28 5.11 2.45
C LYS A 126 -9.13 5.13 0.94
N VAL A 127 -10.11 5.68 0.24
CA VAL A 127 -10.04 5.90 -1.21
C VAL A 127 -9.49 7.30 -1.47
N ILE A 128 -8.44 7.39 -2.29
CA ILE A 128 -7.83 8.65 -2.73
C ILE A 128 -8.46 9.10 -4.05
N ALA A 129 -8.54 8.19 -5.02
CA ALA A 129 -9.09 8.47 -6.35
C ALA A 129 -9.67 7.22 -7.00
N ALA A 130 -10.66 7.39 -7.86
CA ALA A 130 -11.08 6.39 -8.84
C ALA A 130 -10.30 6.63 -10.14
N LEU A 131 -9.66 5.59 -10.68
CA LEU A 131 -8.74 5.74 -11.80
C LEU A 131 -9.40 5.37 -13.15
N TYR A 132 -9.87 4.16 -13.30
CA TYR A 132 -10.45 3.66 -14.55
C TYR A 132 -11.40 2.48 -14.29
N PRO A 133 -12.37 2.22 -15.18
CA PRO A 133 -13.19 1.02 -15.13
C PRO A 133 -12.37 -0.21 -15.54
N SER A 134 -12.59 -1.34 -14.87
CA SER A 134 -12.05 -2.63 -15.27
C SER A 134 -13.09 -3.42 -16.07
N ILE A 135 -12.70 -3.91 -17.24
CA ILE A 135 -13.57 -4.70 -18.12
C ILE A 135 -13.00 -6.12 -18.18
N SER A 136 -13.83 -7.10 -17.82
CA SER A 136 -13.47 -8.51 -17.91
C SER A 136 -13.91 -9.09 -19.27
N ASN A 137 -12.99 -9.80 -19.91
CA ASN A 137 -13.27 -10.52 -21.16
C ASN A 137 -12.87 -11.99 -21.00
N TRP A 138 -13.72 -12.88 -21.50
CA TRP A 138 -13.37 -14.27 -21.70
C TRP A 138 -12.82 -14.46 -23.11
N MET A 139 -11.69 -15.13 -23.22
CA MET A 139 -11.04 -15.42 -24.49
C MET A 139 -10.78 -16.91 -24.60
N ALA A 140 -11.11 -17.48 -25.74
CA ALA A 140 -10.79 -18.86 -26.07
C ALA A 140 -9.96 -18.90 -27.35
N ARG A 141 -9.14 -19.93 -27.50
CA ARG A 141 -8.45 -20.15 -28.77
C ARG A 141 -9.47 -20.56 -29.84
N ASP A 142 -9.22 -20.14 -31.07
CA ASP A 142 -10.12 -20.44 -32.20
C ASP A 142 -10.31 -21.94 -32.42
N ASP A 143 -9.28 -22.75 -32.16
CA ASP A 143 -9.29 -24.20 -32.30
C ASP A 143 -9.75 -24.97 -31.04
N SER A 144 -10.23 -24.26 -30.01
CA SER A 144 -10.61 -24.86 -28.71
C SER A 144 -11.97 -25.58 -28.74
N GLY A 145 -12.81 -25.29 -29.72
CA GLY A 145 -14.21 -25.75 -29.75
C GLY A 145 -15.11 -25.06 -28.71
N ILE A 146 -14.63 -24.01 -28.03
CA ILE A 146 -15.39 -23.21 -27.05
C ILE A 146 -16.01 -22.03 -27.79
N PHE A 147 -17.32 -22.07 -28.02
CA PHE A 147 -18.08 -21.01 -28.68
C PHE A 147 -19.04 -20.29 -27.75
N TYR A 148 -19.46 -20.94 -26.71
CA TYR A 148 -20.42 -20.42 -25.74
C TYR A 148 -19.91 -20.59 -24.31
N VAL A 149 -20.47 -19.84 -23.40
CA VAL A 149 -20.06 -19.87 -21.99
C VAL A 149 -20.27 -21.23 -21.32
N HIS A 150 -21.31 -21.98 -21.74
CA HIS A 150 -21.53 -23.32 -21.21
C HIS A 150 -20.47 -24.34 -21.65
N ASP A 151 -19.74 -24.07 -22.73
CA ASP A 151 -18.63 -24.92 -23.20
C ASP A 151 -17.40 -24.81 -22.29
N LEU A 152 -17.37 -23.84 -21.37
CA LEU A 152 -16.29 -23.71 -20.39
C LEU A 152 -16.24 -24.88 -19.41
N LYS A 153 -17.36 -25.57 -19.21
CA LYS A 153 -17.46 -26.71 -18.30
C LYS A 153 -16.59 -27.88 -18.75
N GLY A 154 -15.80 -28.44 -17.87
CA GLY A 154 -14.88 -29.53 -18.17
C GLY A 154 -13.59 -29.12 -18.89
N ASN A 155 -13.34 -27.82 -19.04
CA ASN A 155 -12.15 -27.29 -19.67
C ASN A 155 -11.20 -26.64 -18.65
N LYS A 156 -9.91 -26.60 -18.96
CA LYS A 156 -8.92 -25.86 -18.16
C LYS A 156 -9.05 -24.38 -18.42
N LEU A 157 -9.32 -23.61 -17.38
CA LEU A 157 -9.56 -22.18 -17.45
C LEU A 157 -8.42 -21.40 -16.76
N GLY A 158 -7.86 -20.42 -17.45
CA GLY A 158 -6.93 -19.46 -16.87
C GLY A 158 -7.69 -18.35 -16.18
N VAL A 159 -7.68 -18.31 -14.87
CA VAL A 159 -8.45 -17.33 -14.07
C VAL A 159 -7.59 -16.21 -13.49
N GLY A 160 -6.30 -16.20 -13.79
CA GLY A 160 -5.35 -15.20 -13.27
C GLY A 160 -4.64 -15.63 -11.98
N PRO A 161 -3.73 -14.81 -11.48
CA PRO A 161 -3.00 -15.07 -10.24
C PRO A 161 -3.95 -15.13 -9.04
N HIS A 162 -3.57 -15.91 -8.03
CA HIS A 162 -4.27 -15.95 -6.76
C HIS A 162 -4.33 -14.56 -6.11
N ASP A 163 -5.45 -14.23 -5.47
CA ASP A 163 -5.74 -12.91 -4.87
C ASP A 163 -5.85 -11.75 -5.89
N SER A 164 -5.87 -12.04 -7.18
CA SER A 164 -6.11 -11.01 -8.21
C SER A 164 -7.58 -10.73 -8.42
N THR A 165 -7.89 -9.52 -8.90
CA THR A 165 -9.25 -9.16 -9.34
C THR A 165 -9.73 -10.07 -10.47
N THR A 166 -8.82 -10.52 -11.35
CA THR A 166 -9.14 -11.41 -12.45
C THR A 166 -9.65 -12.77 -11.96
N GLU A 167 -8.97 -13.34 -10.96
CA GLU A 167 -9.40 -14.58 -10.32
C GLU A 167 -10.79 -14.44 -9.68
N LEU A 168 -11.00 -13.36 -8.90
CA LEU A 168 -12.28 -13.11 -8.25
C LEU A 168 -13.42 -12.93 -9.26
N ALA A 169 -13.23 -12.12 -10.30
CA ALA A 169 -14.20 -11.90 -11.36
C ALA A 169 -14.53 -13.21 -12.10
N ALA A 170 -13.52 -14.02 -12.37
CA ALA A 170 -13.70 -15.33 -13.00
C ALA A 170 -14.52 -16.26 -12.10
N LYS A 171 -14.17 -16.41 -10.82
CA LYS A 171 -14.90 -17.26 -9.87
C LYS A 171 -16.36 -16.85 -9.73
N VAL A 172 -16.64 -15.55 -9.61
CA VAL A 172 -18.01 -15.04 -9.54
C VAL A 172 -18.77 -15.35 -10.83
N SER A 173 -18.19 -15.07 -11.99
CA SER A 173 -18.83 -15.33 -13.29
C SER A 173 -19.10 -16.82 -13.49
N LEU A 174 -18.14 -17.68 -13.20
CA LEU A 174 -18.28 -19.13 -13.34
C LEU A 174 -19.32 -19.71 -12.37
N SER A 175 -19.39 -19.20 -11.14
CA SER A 175 -20.37 -19.65 -10.14
C SER A 175 -21.82 -19.43 -10.62
N VAL A 176 -22.10 -18.27 -11.24
CA VAL A 176 -23.40 -17.95 -11.83
C VAL A 176 -23.76 -18.92 -12.94
N LEU A 177 -22.77 -19.45 -13.66
CA LEU A 177 -22.93 -20.39 -14.78
C LEU A 177 -22.95 -21.86 -14.32
N GLY A 178 -22.84 -22.10 -13.01
CA GLY A 178 -22.78 -23.45 -12.46
C GLY A 178 -21.48 -24.19 -12.77
N VAL A 179 -20.42 -23.46 -13.11
CA VAL A 179 -19.07 -23.99 -13.31
C VAL A 179 -18.29 -23.80 -12.00
N THR A 180 -17.77 -24.88 -11.45
CA THR A 180 -17.01 -24.89 -10.19
C THR A 180 -15.65 -25.55 -10.40
N GLU A 181 -14.75 -25.41 -9.45
CA GLU A 181 -13.43 -26.08 -9.47
C GLU A 181 -13.55 -27.62 -9.55
N GLN A 182 -14.68 -28.20 -9.13
CA GLN A 182 -14.91 -29.65 -9.18
C GLN A 182 -15.42 -30.13 -10.55
N ASN A 183 -15.91 -29.24 -11.41
CA ASN A 183 -16.51 -29.60 -12.68
C ASN A 183 -15.94 -28.82 -13.89
N SER A 184 -14.82 -28.14 -13.68
CA SER A 184 -14.02 -27.46 -14.71
C SER A 184 -12.75 -28.23 -15.01
#